data_f01cf661054a8b91d077bc4b59db62cc
#
_entry.id   f01cf661054a8b91d077bc4b59db62cc
#
_cell.length_a   1.000
_cell.length_b   1.000
_cell.length_c   1.000
_cell.angle_alpha   90.00
_cell.angle_beta   90.00
_cell.angle_gamma   90.00
#
_symmetry.space_group_name_H-M   'P 1'
#
loop_
_entity.id
_entity.type
_entity.pdbx_description
1 polymer ?
#
loop_
_entity_poly.entity_id
_entity_poly.type
_entity_poly.pdbx_seq_one_letter_code
_entity_poly.pdbx_strand_id
1 'polypeptide(L)' 'MTPAEFTAALEALGWSHRHLARRLRCDSGLPTRWARGTAPVPLPLARWLVSAWDWHELHPAPDDWRVWRAGEMRR' A
#
# COMPACT_ATOMS: atom_id res chain seq x y z
N MET A 1 1.11 15.30 -0.56
CA MET A 1 0.60 14.21 -1.45
C MET A 1 -0.77 14.60 -1.96
N THR A 2 -0.93 14.56 -3.27
CA THR A 2 -2.21 14.84 -3.91
C THR A 2 -3.12 13.62 -3.83
N PRO A 3 -4.44 13.78 -4.04
CA PRO A 3 -5.33 12.62 -4.13
C PRO A 3 -4.89 11.60 -5.20
N ALA A 4 -4.40 12.08 -6.34
CA ALA A 4 -3.91 11.19 -7.40
C ALA A 4 -2.68 10.42 -6.94
N GLU A 5 -1.75 11.08 -6.26
CA GLU A 5 -0.56 10.42 -5.71
C GLU A 5 -0.94 9.39 -4.64
N PHE A 6 -1.90 9.72 -3.80
CA PHE A 6 -2.39 8.80 -2.79
C PHE A 6 -2.97 7.53 -3.43
N THR A 7 -3.84 7.72 -4.43
CA THR A 7 -4.45 6.59 -5.14
C THR A 7 -3.39 5.74 -5.84
N ALA A 8 -2.43 6.39 -6.50
CA ALA A 8 -1.35 5.68 -7.18
C ALA A 8 -0.50 4.87 -6.20
N ALA A 9 -0.22 5.42 -5.02
CA ALA A 9 0.55 4.72 -4.00
C ALA A 9 -0.18 3.45 -3.53
N LEU A 10 -1.48 3.55 -3.26
CA LEU A 10 -2.25 2.39 -2.83
C LEU A 10 -2.33 1.33 -3.92
N GLU A 11 -2.50 1.75 -5.18
CA GLU A 11 -2.52 0.81 -6.30
C GLU A 11 -1.17 0.09 -6.43
N ALA A 12 -0.09 0.83 -6.32
CA ALA A 12 1.26 0.23 -6.40
C ALA A 12 1.49 -0.77 -5.27
N LEU A 13 0.95 -0.50 -4.08
CA LEU A 13 1.07 -1.39 -2.93
C LEU A 13 0.04 -2.51 -2.94
N GLY A 14 -0.98 -2.41 -3.77
CA GLY A 14 -2.06 -3.40 -3.81
C GLY A 14 -2.98 -3.31 -2.59
N TRP A 15 -3.09 -2.15 -1.97
CA TRP A 15 -3.89 -1.96 -0.75
C TRP A 15 -5.23 -1.34 -1.08
N SER A 16 -6.30 -1.92 -0.52
CA SER A 16 -7.62 -1.30 -0.57
C SER A 16 -7.74 -0.22 0.51
N HIS A 17 -8.74 0.63 0.37
CA HIS A 17 -9.02 1.64 1.40
C HIS A 17 -9.31 0.98 2.75
N ARG A 18 -10.05 -0.12 2.74
CA ARG A 18 -10.36 -0.86 3.97
C ARG A 18 -9.09 -1.45 4.60
N HIS A 19 -8.19 -1.99 3.80
CA HIS A 19 -6.93 -2.52 4.28
C HIS A 19 -6.09 -1.41 4.95
N LEU A 20 -6.01 -0.26 4.29
CA LEU A 20 -5.28 0.87 4.85
C LEU A 20 -5.90 1.34 6.16
N ALA A 21 -7.24 1.46 6.19
CA ALA A 21 -7.95 1.88 7.39
C ALA A 21 -7.66 0.94 8.57
N ARG A 22 -7.62 -0.36 8.32
CA ARG A 22 -7.28 -1.32 9.38
C ARG A 22 -5.86 -1.14 9.88
N ARG A 23 -4.91 -0.91 8.99
CA ARG A 23 -3.52 -0.65 9.38
C ARG A 23 -3.38 0.59 10.23
N LEU A 24 -4.14 1.62 9.90
CA LEU A 24 -4.09 2.90 10.61
C LEU A 24 -5.03 2.94 11.81
N ARG A 25 -5.88 1.93 11.96
CA ARG A 25 -6.89 1.88 13.02
C ARG A 25 -7.80 3.11 12.97
N CYS A 26 -8.25 3.45 11.79
CA CYS A 26 -9.13 4.59 11.57
C CYS A 26 -10.41 4.18 10.87
N ASP A 27 -11.34 5.11 10.74
CA ASP A 27 -12.59 4.90 10.04
C ASP A 27 -12.33 4.56 8.57
N SER A 28 -13.03 3.57 8.04
CA SER A 28 -12.84 3.11 6.67
C SER A 28 -13.22 4.15 5.62
N GLY A 29 -14.03 5.14 5.97
CA GLY A 29 -14.37 6.25 5.07
C GLY A 29 -13.28 7.28 4.92
N LEU A 30 -12.30 7.30 5.83
CA LEU A 30 -11.25 8.31 5.80
C LEU A 30 -10.32 8.15 4.58
N PRO A 31 -9.83 6.95 4.24
CA PRO A 31 -9.06 6.79 3.00
C PRO A 31 -9.83 7.23 1.75
N THR A 32 -11.14 7.00 1.71
CA THR A 32 -11.96 7.47 0.59
C THR A 32 -11.94 8.98 0.49
N ARG A 33 -12.01 9.68 1.63
CA ARG A 33 -11.96 11.15 1.63
C ARG A 33 -10.60 11.65 1.16
N TRP A 34 -9.51 10.98 1.53
CA TRP A 34 -8.18 11.32 1.02
C TRP A 34 -8.10 11.13 -0.49
N ALA A 35 -8.65 10.02 -1.00
CA ALA A 35 -8.64 9.74 -2.43
C ALA A 35 -9.49 10.73 -3.23
N ARG A 36 -10.55 11.25 -2.65
CA ARG A 36 -11.42 12.23 -3.29
C ARG A 36 -10.95 13.66 -3.11
N GLY A 37 -10.01 13.91 -2.24
CA GLY A 37 -9.53 15.26 -1.96
C GLY A 37 -10.43 16.04 -1.02
N THR A 38 -11.41 15.40 -0.37
CA THR A 38 -12.28 16.07 0.59
C THR A 38 -11.64 16.19 1.97
N ALA A 39 -10.53 15.48 2.19
CA ALA A 39 -9.69 15.64 3.37
C ALA A 39 -8.23 15.56 2.91
N PRO A 40 -7.34 16.37 3.49
CA PRO A 40 -5.92 16.32 3.11
C PRO A 40 -5.26 15.06 3.67
N VAL A 41 -4.33 14.49 2.91
CA VAL A 41 -3.52 13.38 3.39
C VAL A 41 -2.52 13.92 4.42
N PRO A 42 -2.54 13.43 5.67
CA PRO A 42 -1.58 13.90 6.68
C PRO A 42 -0.15 13.65 6.23
N LEU A 43 0.75 14.60 6.54
CA LEU A 43 2.15 14.49 6.12
C LEU A 43 2.84 13.22 6.64
N PRO A 44 2.68 12.82 7.90
CA PRO A 44 3.29 11.56 8.36
C PRO A 44 2.80 10.34 7.58
N LEU A 45 1.51 10.31 7.21
CA LEU A 45 0.97 9.23 6.40
C LEU A 45 1.56 9.25 5.00
N ALA A 46 1.66 10.44 4.38
CA ALA A 46 2.25 10.57 3.06
C ALA A 46 3.70 10.06 3.05
N ARG A 47 4.48 10.42 4.05
CA ARG A 47 5.86 9.95 4.18
C ARG A 47 5.94 8.45 4.33
N TRP A 48 5.05 7.88 5.12
CA TRP A 48 5.02 6.43 5.33
C TRP A 48 4.66 5.70 4.05
N LEU A 49 3.66 6.19 3.30
CA LEU A 49 3.26 5.59 2.03
C LEU A 49 4.38 5.66 1.00
N VAL A 50 5.08 6.77 0.91
CA VAL A 50 6.22 6.91 -0.01
C VAL A 50 7.32 5.91 0.37
N SER A 51 7.63 5.79 1.65
CA SER A 51 8.63 4.82 2.12
C SER A 51 8.23 3.38 1.79
N ALA A 52 6.96 3.04 1.99
CA ALA A 52 6.47 1.70 1.67
C ALA A 52 6.55 1.42 0.17
N TRP A 53 6.19 2.40 -0.65
CA TRP A 53 6.28 2.28 -2.10
C TRP A 53 7.73 2.10 -2.55
N ASP A 54 8.63 2.95 -2.06
CA ASP A 54 10.06 2.87 -2.39
C ASP A 54 10.62 1.51 -2.00
N TRP A 55 10.25 1.01 -0.83
CA TRP A 55 10.72 -0.29 -0.39
C TRP A 55 10.29 -1.39 -1.37
N HIS A 56 9.03 -1.37 -1.82
CA HIS A 56 8.53 -2.37 -2.77
C HIS A 56 9.18 -2.26 -4.14
N GLU A 57 9.50 -1.04 -4.58
CA GLU A 57 10.22 -0.83 -5.84
C GLU A 57 11.63 -1.40 -5.77
N LEU A 58 12.31 -1.24 -4.63
CA LEU A 58 13.67 -1.73 -4.44
C LEU A 58 13.71 -3.23 -4.12
N HIS A 59 12.60 -3.78 -3.67
CA HIS A 59 12.52 -5.18 -3.24
C HIS A 59 11.34 -5.86 -3.95
N PRO A 60 11.42 -6.04 -5.28
CA PRO A 60 10.35 -6.72 -6.01
C PRO A 60 10.30 -8.19 -5.61
N ALA A 61 9.14 -8.79 -5.84
CA ALA A 61 8.99 -10.21 -5.59
C ALA A 61 10.00 -10.99 -6.43
N PRO A 62 10.62 -12.02 -5.86
CA PRO A 62 11.61 -12.81 -6.61
C PRO A 62 10.95 -13.61 -7.72
N ASP A 63 11.54 -13.57 -8.91
CA ASP A 63 11.02 -14.34 -10.04
C ASP A 63 11.25 -15.83 -9.87
N ASP A 64 12.27 -16.17 -9.09
CA ASP A 64 12.69 -17.56 -8.93
C ASP A 64 11.87 -18.35 -7.92
N TRP A 65 10.85 -17.76 -7.29
CA TRP A 65 10.00 -18.48 -6.35
C TRP A 65 9.29 -19.68 -7.02
N ARG A 66 9.11 -19.62 -8.34
CA ARG A 66 8.44 -20.69 -9.09
C ARG A 66 9.29 -21.92 -9.28
N VAL A 67 10.58 -21.85 -9.04
CA VAL A 67 11.44 -23.03 -9.15
C VAL A 67 11.30 -23.95 -7.94
N TRP A 68 10.64 -23.51 -6.89
CA TRP A 68 10.38 -24.34 -5.72
C TRP A 68 9.42 -25.46 -6.09
N ARG A 69 9.74 -26.65 -5.69
CA ARG A 69 8.85 -27.79 -5.87
C ARG A 69 7.75 -27.74 -4.82
N ALA A 70 6.63 -28.42 -5.12
CA ALA A 70 5.50 -28.44 -4.20
C ALA A 70 5.92 -28.94 -2.81
N GLY A 71 6.77 -29.94 -2.74
CA GLY A 71 7.25 -30.47 -1.46
C GLY A 71 8.09 -29.47 -0.66
N GLU A 72 8.82 -28.63 -1.34
CA GLU A 72 9.66 -27.62 -0.69
C GLU A 72 8.85 -26.45 -0.17
N MET A 73 7.71 -26.20 -0.77
CA MET A 73 6.86 -25.09 -0.37
C MET A 73 5.97 -25.40 0.82
N ARG A 74 5.81 -26.66 1.14
CA ARG A 74 5.05 -27.04 2.32
C ARG A 74 5.90 -26.91 3.57
N ARG A 75 5.37 -26.27 4.57
CA ARG A 75 6.04 -26.07 5.83
C ARG A 75 5.11 -26.32 6.99
#